data_6e57edb1c89744bb58af6517bcb6441a
#
_entry.id   6e57edb1c89744bb58af6517bcb6441a
#
_cell.length_a   1.000
_cell.length_b   1.000
_cell.length_c   1.000
_cell.angle_alpha   90.00
_cell.angle_beta   90.00
_cell.angle_gamma   90.00
#
_symmetry.space_group_name_H-M   'P 1'
#
loop_
_entity.id
_entity.type
_entity.pdbx_description
1 polymer ?
#
loop_
_entity_poly.entity_id
_entity_poly.type
_entity_poly.pdbx_seq_one_letter_code
_entity_poly.pdbx_strand_id
1 'polypeptide(L)'
;MKNVMNRRKVKNVIIVVGIIGLIALILFIKMKYGKYGYYDFQHFFDQSKENIIETYGEPIEDEYINEYCEDMTYEDIKFVISLPGEKPESARITSPNIRFGILKIGVGSPKWEVMLAYGLKKPLKNDKKNQYSVQNGIYATTFYFDENDQVYKMTCGVGIYTF
;
A
#
# COMPACT_ATOMS: atom_id res chain seq x y z
N MET A 1 31.17 16.90 45.39
CA MET A 1 30.78 15.52 45.04
C MET A 1 29.30 15.31 44.67
N LYS A 2 28.32 16.07 45.20
CA LYS A 2 26.89 15.92 44.88
C LYS A 2 26.51 16.14 43.38
N ASN A 3 27.20 17.02 42.66
CA ASN A 3 26.88 17.35 41.27
C ASN A 3 27.23 16.29 40.21
N VAL A 4 28.23 15.45 40.47
CA VAL A 4 28.65 14.39 39.52
C VAL A 4 27.69 13.19 39.58
N MET A 5 27.17 12.88 40.76
CA MET A 5 26.19 11.80 40.94
C MET A 5 24.83 12.14 40.29
N ASN A 6 24.45 13.42 40.28
CA ASN A 6 23.21 13.86 39.65
C ASN A 6 23.28 13.80 38.10
N ARG A 7 24.41 14.12 37.48
CA ARG A 7 24.63 14.03 36.02
C ARG A 7 24.58 12.59 35.52
N ARG A 8 25.10 11.60 36.27
CA ARG A 8 24.98 10.19 35.87
C ARG A 8 23.52 9.68 35.92
N LYS A 9 22.78 10.06 36.97
CA LYS A 9 21.36 9.70 37.09
C LYS A 9 20.54 10.31 35.94
N VAL A 10 20.78 11.56 35.60
CA VAL A 10 20.10 12.23 34.48
C VAL A 10 20.44 11.57 33.15
N LYS A 11 21.69 11.23 32.87
CA LYS A 11 22.07 10.47 31.67
C LYS A 11 21.37 9.11 31.56
N ASN A 12 21.33 8.34 32.67
CA ASN A 12 20.65 7.05 32.69
C ASN A 12 19.14 7.19 32.43
N VAL A 13 18.49 8.20 32.98
CA VAL A 13 17.06 8.49 32.70
C VAL A 13 16.83 8.81 31.22
N ILE A 14 17.68 9.64 30.61
CA ILE A 14 17.58 9.99 29.19
C ILE A 14 17.74 8.75 28.31
N ILE A 15 18.68 7.87 28.62
CA ILE A 15 18.91 6.61 27.91
C ILE A 15 17.68 5.70 28.02
N VAL A 16 17.11 5.55 29.20
CA VAL A 16 15.94 4.70 29.46
C VAL A 16 14.72 5.24 28.69
N VAL A 17 14.48 6.55 28.75
CA VAL A 17 13.38 7.20 28.01
C VAL A 17 13.57 7.04 26.50
N GLY A 18 14.81 7.17 26.01
CA GLY A 18 15.15 6.94 24.60
C GLY A 18 14.87 5.51 24.16
N ILE A 19 15.23 4.51 24.98
CA ILE A 19 14.96 3.09 24.70
C ILE A 19 13.45 2.81 24.70
N ILE A 20 12.72 3.33 25.67
CA ILE A 20 11.25 3.18 25.74
C ILE A 20 10.59 3.81 24.49
N GLY A 21 11.03 5.01 24.09
CA GLY A 21 10.55 5.68 22.90
C GLY A 21 10.82 4.86 21.62
N LEU A 22 12.01 4.26 21.51
CA LEU A 22 12.37 3.42 20.38
C LEU A 22 11.52 2.14 20.34
N ILE A 23 11.30 1.48 21.48
CA ILE A 23 10.44 0.30 21.59
C ILE A 23 9.01 0.64 21.23
N ALA A 24 8.47 1.77 21.72
CA ALA A 24 7.14 2.24 21.40
C ALA A 24 6.99 2.54 19.91
N LEU A 25 8.02 3.12 19.29
CA LEU A 25 8.05 3.37 17.84
C LEU A 25 8.05 2.06 17.06
N ILE A 26 8.86 1.08 17.45
CA ILE A 26 8.92 -0.25 16.81
C ILE A 26 7.58 -0.97 16.95
N LEU A 27 6.94 -0.92 18.13
CA LEU A 27 5.63 -1.50 18.36
C LEU A 27 4.54 -0.79 17.52
N PHE A 28 4.58 0.54 17.47
CA PHE A 28 3.67 1.33 16.65
C PHE A 28 3.81 0.99 15.16
N ILE A 29 5.04 0.85 14.66
CA ILE A 29 5.32 0.40 13.29
C ILE A 29 4.74 -1.00 13.08
N LYS A 30 5.01 -1.96 13.98
CA LYS A 30 4.46 -3.33 13.90
C LYS A 30 2.94 -3.35 13.95
N MET A 31 2.30 -2.59 14.83
CA MET A 31 0.84 -2.49 14.90
C MET A 31 0.22 -1.90 13.62
N LYS A 32 0.96 -1.06 12.92
CA LYS A 32 0.55 -0.50 11.62
C LYS A 32 0.72 -1.49 10.45
N TYR A 33 1.51 -2.52 10.54
CA TYR A 33 1.58 -3.56 9.53
C TYR A 33 0.34 -4.46 9.64
N GLY A 34 -0.61 -4.31 8.69
CA GLY A 34 -1.82 -5.13 8.64
C GLY A 34 -1.55 -6.60 8.30
N LYS A 35 -2.61 -7.35 8.11
CA LYS A 35 -2.60 -8.78 7.74
C LYS A 35 -1.61 -9.12 6.60
N TYR A 36 -1.44 -8.20 5.65
CA TYR A 36 -0.64 -8.40 4.45
C TYR A 36 0.77 -7.76 4.48
N GLY A 37 1.25 -7.27 5.63
CA GLY A 37 2.61 -6.75 5.80
C GLY A 37 2.89 -5.41 5.10
N TYR A 38 4.17 -5.19 4.77
CA TYR A 38 4.62 -4.05 3.99
C TYR A 38 4.57 -4.43 2.51
N TYR A 39 3.49 -4.03 1.84
CA TYR A 39 3.42 -4.19 0.40
C TYR A 39 3.75 -2.86 -0.28
N ASP A 40 4.75 -2.88 -1.13
CA ASP A 40 4.78 -1.99 -2.28
C ASP A 40 3.80 -2.57 -3.32
N PHE A 41 3.18 -1.72 -4.15
CA PHE A 41 2.29 -2.15 -5.22
C PHE A 41 2.94 -3.18 -6.16
N GLN A 42 4.26 -3.11 -6.32
CA GLN A 42 5.07 -4.03 -7.10
C GLN A 42 4.91 -5.49 -6.64
N HIS A 43 4.68 -5.71 -5.33
CA HIS A 43 4.53 -7.05 -4.79
C HIS A 43 3.42 -7.86 -5.46
N PHE A 44 2.33 -7.22 -5.89
CA PHE A 44 1.25 -7.92 -6.59
C PHE A 44 1.68 -8.43 -7.96
N PHE A 45 2.55 -7.71 -8.66
CA PHE A 45 2.95 -8.00 -10.03
C PHE A 45 4.12 -8.96 -10.13
N ASP A 46 4.82 -9.21 -9.02
CA ASP A 46 5.91 -10.19 -8.93
C ASP A 46 5.38 -11.61 -8.60
N GLN A 47 4.07 -11.74 -8.32
CA GLN A 47 3.44 -13.03 -8.00
C GLN A 47 2.92 -13.73 -9.27
N SER A 48 2.90 -15.05 -9.24
CA SER A 48 2.15 -15.84 -10.23
C SER A 48 0.68 -15.98 -9.82
N LYS A 49 -0.17 -16.45 -10.75
CA LYS A 49 -1.58 -16.76 -10.47
C LYS A 49 -1.71 -17.75 -9.30
N GLU A 50 -0.88 -18.79 -9.26
CA GLU A 50 -0.89 -19.80 -8.20
C GLU A 50 -0.56 -19.17 -6.84
N ASN A 51 0.43 -18.28 -6.78
CA ASN A 51 0.80 -17.59 -5.53
C ASN A 51 -0.32 -16.68 -5.03
N ILE A 52 -1.11 -16.10 -5.93
CA ILE A 52 -2.30 -15.32 -5.56
C ILE A 52 -3.35 -16.23 -4.96
N ILE A 53 -3.63 -17.37 -5.59
CA ILE A 53 -4.59 -18.37 -5.06
C ILE A 53 -4.11 -18.89 -3.71
N GLU A 54 -2.82 -19.20 -3.55
CA GLU A 54 -2.26 -19.64 -2.27
C GLU A 54 -2.42 -18.56 -1.17
N THR A 55 -2.27 -17.30 -1.53
CA THR A 55 -2.32 -16.17 -0.57
C THR A 55 -3.74 -15.78 -0.19
N TYR A 56 -4.67 -15.72 -1.17
CA TYR A 56 -6.02 -15.19 -1.01
C TYR A 56 -7.11 -16.27 -0.98
N GLY A 57 -6.76 -17.53 -1.30
CA GLY A 57 -7.71 -18.62 -1.50
C GLY A 57 -8.25 -18.65 -2.92
N GLU A 58 -9.27 -19.49 -3.15
CA GLU A 58 -9.97 -19.52 -4.44
C GLU A 58 -10.71 -18.18 -4.65
N PRO A 59 -10.71 -17.64 -5.89
CA PRO A 59 -11.45 -16.44 -6.20
C PRO A 59 -12.96 -16.66 -6.06
N ILE A 60 -13.70 -15.61 -5.69
CA ILE A 60 -15.17 -15.62 -5.63
C ILE A 60 -15.74 -15.73 -7.04
N GLU A 61 -15.08 -15.06 -7.99
CA GLU A 61 -15.40 -15.08 -9.41
C GLU A 61 -14.08 -15.16 -10.19
N ASP A 62 -14.06 -16.03 -11.20
CA ASP A 62 -12.96 -16.17 -12.15
C ASP A 62 -13.56 -16.14 -13.55
N GLU A 63 -13.34 -15.05 -14.28
CA GLU A 63 -13.99 -14.78 -15.57
C GLU A 63 -12.96 -14.43 -16.64
N TYR A 64 -13.01 -15.16 -17.76
CA TYR A 64 -12.22 -14.80 -18.94
C TYR A 64 -12.80 -13.55 -19.60
N ILE A 65 -12.02 -12.45 -19.63
CA ILE A 65 -12.39 -11.22 -20.34
C ILE A 65 -12.21 -11.42 -21.84
N ASN A 66 -11.12 -12.04 -22.25
CA ASN A 66 -10.75 -12.36 -23.62
C ASN A 66 -9.63 -13.42 -23.64
N GLU A 67 -9.09 -13.72 -24.83
CA GLU A 67 -8.00 -14.69 -25.02
C GLU A 67 -6.68 -14.31 -24.35
N TYR A 68 -6.53 -13.08 -23.85
CA TYR A 68 -5.29 -12.57 -23.23
C TYR A 68 -5.39 -12.31 -21.74
N CYS A 69 -6.60 -12.16 -21.20
CA CYS A 69 -6.81 -11.72 -19.81
C CYS A 69 -7.99 -12.42 -19.17
N GLU A 70 -7.85 -12.70 -17.88
CA GLU A 70 -8.92 -13.12 -16.98
C GLU A 70 -9.02 -12.20 -15.77
N ASP A 71 -10.23 -12.06 -15.21
CA ASP A 71 -10.54 -11.35 -13.97
C ASP A 71 -10.64 -12.36 -12.82
N MET A 72 -9.83 -12.20 -11.79
CA MET A 72 -9.96 -12.93 -10.53
C MET A 72 -10.46 -12.00 -9.43
N THR A 73 -11.68 -12.20 -8.98
CA THR A 73 -12.34 -11.35 -7.98
C THR A 73 -12.29 -12.02 -6.61
N TYR A 74 -11.81 -11.28 -5.63
CA TYR A 74 -11.79 -11.61 -4.21
C TYR A 74 -12.60 -10.56 -3.42
N GLU A 75 -12.88 -10.81 -2.15
CA GLU A 75 -13.61 -9.86 -1.29
C GLU A 75 -12.96 -8.48 -1.22
N ASP A 76 -11.65 -8.43 -1.11
CA ASP A 76 -10.88 -7.20 -0.86
C ASP A 76 -10.21 -6.62 -2.11
N ILE A 77 -10.00 -7.44 -3.16
CA ILE A 77 -9.21 -7.09 -4.33
C ILE A 77 -9.69 -7.85 -5.57
N LYS A 78 -9.58 -7.20 -6.72
CA LYS A 78 -9.76 -7.82 -8.03
C LYS A 78 -8.47 -7.70 -8.82
N PHE A 79 -7.99 -8.82 -9.34
CA PHE A 79 -6.84 -8.89 -10.23
C PHE A 79 -7.29 -9.06 -11.67
N VAL A 80 -6.53 -8.47 -12.60
CA VAL A 80 -6.55 -8.82 -14.02
C VAL A 80 -5.27 -9.58 -14.29
N ILE A 81 -5.38 -10.83 -14.65
CA ILE A 81 -4.27 -11.74 -14.92
C ILE A 81 -4.03 -11.82 -16.42
N SER A 82 -2.78 -11.67 -16.84
CA SER A 82 -2.36 -11.91 -18.21
C SER A 82 -2.19 -13.40 -18.46
N LEU A 83 -2.94 -13.97 -19.39
CA LEU A 83 -2.89 -15.41 -19.69
C LEU A 83 -1.55 -15.88 -20.27
N PRO A 84 -0.88 -15.13 -21.16
CA PRO A 84 0.43 -15.54 -21.66
C PRO A 84 1.53 -15.61 -20.59
N GLY A 85 1.40 -14.86 -19.51
CA GLY A 85 2.39 -14.75 -18.44
C GLY A 85 1.95 -15.30 -17.10
N GLU A 86 0.67 -15.64 -16.94
CA GLU A 86 0.03 -16.05 -15.67
C GLU A 86 0.37 -15.12 -14.50
N LYS A 87 0.45 -13.82 -14.80
CA LYS A 87 0.82 -12.76 -13.85
C LYS A 87 -0.18 -11.62 -13.86
N PRO A 88 -0.38 -10.97 -12.71
CA PRO A 88 -1.21 -9.78 -12.65
C PRO A 88 -0.69 -8.65 -13.55
N GLU A 89 -1.55 -8.09 -14.36
CA GLU A 89 -1.30 -6.84 -15.10
C GLU A 89 -1.87 -5.63 -14.37
N SER A 90 -2.97 -5.83 -13.66
CA SER A 90 -3.55 -4.80 -12.82
C SER A 90 -4.27 -5.37 -11.62
N ALA A 91 -4.41 -4.53 -10.60
CA ALA A 91 -5.20 -4.82 -9.41
C ALA A 91 -6.11 -3.62 -9.09
N ARG A 92 -7.37 -3.91 -8.71
CA ARG A 92 -8.34 -2.94 -8.23
C ARG A 92 -8.67 -3.24 -6.78
N ILE A 93 -8.57 -2.23 -5.93
CA ILE A 93 -8.78 -2.35 -4.49
C ILE A 93 -9.88 -1.38 -4.08
N THR A 94 -10.93 -1.92 -3.46
CA THR A 94 -12.06 -1.15 -2.94
C THR A 94 -12.29 -1.37 -1.44
N SER A 95 -11.57 -2.31 -0.85
CA SER A 95 -11.65 -2.63 0.57
C SER A 95 -10.63 -1.86 1.41
N PRO A 96 -10.98 -1.44 2.63
CA PRO A 96 -10.06 -0.80 3.58
C PRO A 96 -9.05 -1.78 4.21
N ASN A 97 -9.20 -3.09 3.99
CA ASN A 97 -8.35 -4.12 4.59
C ASN A 97 -6.95 -4.15 3.95
N ILE A 98 -6.84 -3.76 2.68
CA ILE A 98 -5.56 -3.72 1.96
C ILE A 98 -4.96 -2.33 2.03
N ARG A 99 -3.75 -2.26 2.59
CA ARG A 99 -3.06 -1.00 2.82
C ARG A 99 -1.59 -1.11 2.50
N PHE A 100 -0.99 -0.01 2.06
CA PHE A 100 0.37 0.04 1.52
C PHE A 100 1.28 0.99 2.26
N GLY A 101 2.55 0.63 2.29
CA GLY A 101 3.61 1.45 2.83
C GLY A 101 3.56 1.66 4.34
N ILE A 102 4.53 2.40 4.84
CA ILE A 102 4.69 2.69 6.28
C ILE A 102 3.47 3.47 6.82
N LEU A 103 2.90 4.37 6.02
CA LEU A 103 1.74 5.19 6.42
C LEU A 103 0.41 4.46 6.25
N LYS A 104 0.41 3.19 5.79
CA LYS A 104 -0.81 2.38 5.64
C LYS A 104 -1.87 3.05 4.76
N ILE A 105 -1.44 3.58 3.64
CA ILE A 105 -2.33 4.21 2.67
C ILE A 105 -3.22 3.14 2.01
N GLY A 106 -4.51 3.41 1.92
CA GLY A 106 -5.52 2.52 1.34
C GLY A 106 -6.87 3.19 1.26
N VAL A 107 -7.89 2.41 0.96
CA VAL A 107 -9.28 2.90 0.96
C VAL A 107 -9.62 3.46 2.34
N GLY A 108 -10.26 4.63 2.39
CA GLY A 108 -10.53 5.41 3.60
C GLY A 108 -9.39 6.33 4.04
N SER A 109 -8.21 6.32 3.37
CA SER A 109 -7.15 7.29 3.67
C SER A 109 -7.53 8.67 3.13
N PRO A 110 -7.35 9.73 3.93
CA PRO A 110 -7.56 11.08 3.44
C PRO A 110 -6.49 11.49 2.44
N LYS A 111 -6.85 12.34 1.49
CA LYS A 111 -5.98 12.81 0.41
C LYS A 111 -4.65 13.39 0.90
N TRP A 112 -4.66 14.11 2.02
CA TRP A 112 -3.43 14.68 2.57
C TRP A 112 -2.43 13.59 3.03
N GLU A 113 -2.89 12.43 3.53
CA GLU A 113 -2.00 11.30 3.87
C GLU A 113 -1.39 10.68 2.61
N VAL A 114 -2.19 10.54 1.54
CA VAL A 114 -1.70 10.09 0.24
C VAL A 114 -0.63 11.05 -0.28
N MET A 115 -0.89 12.36 -0.22
CA MET A 115 0.07 13.38 -0.64
C MET A 115 1.32 13.38 0.23
N LEU A 116 1.21 13.13 1.54
CA LEU A 116 2.36 12.99 2.44
C LEU A 116 3.21 11.76 2.08
N ALA A 117 2.55 10.63 1.76
CA ALA A 117 3.22 9.38 1.43
C ALA A 117 3.89 9.41 0.05
N TYR A 118 3.23 10.01 -0.94
CA TYR A 118 3.60 9.90 -2.35
C TYR A 118 3.82 11.24 -3.06
N GLY A 119 3.50 12.35 -2.44
CA GLY A 119 3.51 13.69 -3.05
C GLY A 119 4.88 14.20 -3.50
N LEU A 120 5.97 13.57 -3.05
CA LEU A 120 7.32 13.84 -3.54
C LEU A 120 7.59 13.15 -4.89
N LYS A 121 6.75 12.20 -5.30
CA LYS A 121 6.81 11.58 -6.62
C LYS A 121 6.07 12.46 -7.62
N LYS A 122 6.63 12.57 -8.83
CA LYS A 122 6.07 13.40 -9.88
C LYS A 122 4.68 12.87 -10.28
N PRO A 123 3.59 13.65 -10.12
CA PRO A 123 2.26 13.22 -10.55
C PRO A 123 2.25 13.02 -12.08
N LEU A 124 1.44 12.09 -12.55
CA LEU A 124 1.21 11.92 -13.99
C LEU A 124 0.43 13.14 -14.51
N LYS A 125 0.80 13.61 -15.72
CA LYS A 125 0.30 14.87 -16.32
C LYS A 125 -1.22 14.99 -16.47
N ASN A 126 -1.96 13.88 -16.34
CA ASN A 126 -3.40 13.80 -16.62
C ASN A 126 -4.25 13.57 -15.37
N ASP A 127 -3.75 13.89 -14.18
CA ASP A 127 -4.56 13.75 -12.96
C ASP A 127 -5.80 14.64 -13.03
N LYS A 128 -6.96 13.99 -13.00
CA LYS A 128 -8.26 14.67 -12.87
C LYS A 128 -8.40 15.16 -11.42
N LYS A 129 -9.29 16.14 -11.19
CA LYS A 129 -9.50 16.78 -9.88
C LYS A 129 -9.65 15.79 -8.70
N ASN A 130 -10.25 14.61 -8.96
CA ASN A 130 -10.55 13.60 -7.94
C ASN A 130 -9.65 12.35 -8.06
N GLN A 131 -8.49 12.48 -8.71
CA GLN A 131 -7.53 11.40 -8.90
C GLN A 131 -6.12 11.90 -8.59
N TYR A 132 -5.28 11.00 -8.10
CA TYR A 132 -3.86 11.23 -7.96
C TYR A 132 -3.12 9.95 -8.36
N SER A 133 -2.28 10.06 -9.37
CA SER A 133 -1.54 8.93 -9.94
C SER A 133 -0.05 9.07 -9.67
N VAL A 134 0.56 8.00 -9.22
CA VAL A 134 1.98 7.91 -8.92
C VAL A 134 2.61 6.82 -9.76
N GLN A 135 3.71 7.14 -10.44
CA GLN A 135 4.48 6.16 -11.19
C GLN A 135 5.72 5.72 -10.41
N ASN A 136 5.98 4.42 -10.37
CA ASN A 136 7.19 3.82 -9.83
C ASN A 136 7.73 2.79 -10.83
N GLY A 137 8.75 3.17 -11.60
CA GLY A 137 9.25 2.37 -12.72
C GLY A 137 8.19 2.18 -13.79
N ILE A 138 7.89 0.93 -14.11
CA ILE A 138 6.86 0.55 -15.09
C ILE A 138 5.45 0.48 -14.50
N TYR A 139 5.32 0.55 -13.16
CA TYR A 139 4.05 0.46 -12.46
C TYR A 139 3.48 1.84 -12.16
N ALA A 140 2.17 1.96 -12.26
CA ALA A 140 1.44 3.15 -11.85
C ALA A 140 0.36 2.77 -10.84
N THR A 141 0.15 3.67 -9.88
CA THR A 141 -0.93 3.56 -8.91
C THR A 141 -1.77 4.81 -8.96
N THR A 142 -3.07 4.64 -9.08
CA THR A 142 -4.04 5.73 -9.09
C THR A 142 -4.95 5.61 -7.88
N PHE A 143 -5.01 6.68 -7.10
CA PHE A 143 -5.93 6.87 -5.99
C PHE A 143 -7.13 7.68 -6.48
N TYR A 144 -8.33 7.22 -6.19
CA TYR A 144 -9.59 7.90 -6.52
C TYR A 144 -10.23 8.42 -5.23
N PHE A 145 -10.54 9.71 -5.20
CA PHE A 145 -11.08 10.37 -4.02
C PHE A 145 -12.58 10.65 -4.17
N ASP A 146 -13.31 10.45 -3.09
CA ASP A 146 -14.71 10.84 -2.96
C ASP A 146 -14.88 12.36 -2.73
N GLU A 147 -16.11 12.79 -2.48
CA GLU A 147 -16.44 14.19 -2.17
C GLU A 147 -15.86 14.71 -0.85
N ASN A 148 -15.47 13.82 0.05
CA ASN A 148 -14.83 14.13 1.33
C ASN A 148 -13.30 14.07 1.26
N ASP A 149 -12.72 14.00 0.05
CA ASP A 149 -11.28 13.82 -0.18
C ASP A 149 -10.72 12.54 0.47
N GLN A 150 -11.53 11.46 0.57
CA GLN A 150 -11.08 10.15 1.03
C GLN A 150 -10.94 9.17 -0.13
N VAL A 151 -9.94 8.31 -0.07
CA VAL A 151 -9.74 7.25 -1.07
C VAL A 151 -10.90 6.26 -1.00
N TYR A 152 -11.68 6.16 -2.07
CA TYR A 152 -12.73 5.15 -2.17
C TYR A 152 -12.36 3.96 -3.06
N LYS A 153 -11.33 4.12 -3.89
CA LYS A 153 -10.83 3.09 -4.79
C LYS A 153 -9.36 3.35 -5.12
N MET A 154 -8.61 2.28 -5.34
CA MET A 154 -7.26 2.33 -5.88
C MET A 154 -7.15 1.38 -7.07
N THR A 155 -6.31 1.75 -8.03
CA THR A 155 -5.90 0.85 -9.11
C THR A 155 -4.38 0.87 -9.21
N CYS A 156 -3.81 -0.31 -9.38
CA CYS A 156 -2.38 -0.49 -9.61
C CYS A 156 -2.22 -1.28 -10.90
N GLY A 157 -1.23 -0.98 -11.71
CA GLY A 157 -1.01 -1.71 -12.93
C GLY A 157 0.28 -1.32 -13.64
N VAL A 158 0.63 -2.06 -14.67
CA VAL A 158 1.73 -1.71 -15.56
C VAL A 158 1.34 -0.43 -16.29
N GLY A 159 2.19 0.61 -16.21
CA GLY A 159 1.86 2.00 -16.56
C GLY A 159 1.44 2.28 -18.00
N ILE A 160 1.36 1.26 -18.84
CA ILE A 160 0.86 1.35 -20.22
C ILE A 160 -0.69 1.30 -20.26
N TYR A 161 -1.34 0.85 -19.19
CA TYR A 161 -2.80 0.57 -19.14
C TYR A 161 -3.59 1.42 -18.14
N THR A 162 -3.00 2.46 -17.57
CA THR A 162 -3.76 3.41 -16.73
C THR A 162 -4.48 4.44 -17.63
N PHE A 163 -5.60 4.02 -18.21
CA PHE A 163 -6.54 4.88 -18.89
C PHE A 163 -7.71 5.24 -17.98
#